data_6c7d2a904cb58fbaa3659c61d4adcd36
#
_entry.id   6c7d2a904cb58fbaa3659c61d4adcd36
#
_cell.length_a   1.000
_cell.length_b   1.000
_cell.length_c   1.000
_cell.angle_alpha   90.00
_cell.angle_beta   90.00
_cell.angle_gamma   90.00
#
_symmetry.space_group_name_H-M   'P 1'
#
loop_
_entity.id
_entity.type
_entity.pdbx_description
1 polymer ?
#
loop_
_entity_poly.entity_id
_entity_poly.type
_entity_poly.pdbx_seq_one_letter_code
_entity_poly.pdbx_strand_id
1 'polypeptide(L)'
;TIDNRMTSADLRDAINAGVRIIVTTLQKFPVIYQEVDKVKGRCFGIIVDEAHSSQTGESAIKLKTALADTEDALKEYAEIEGKKEDEIDENDPIVREIINHGKHKNLSFFAFTATPKPETLELFGTQSTDGSGYKPFHIYSMRQAIEEGFILDVLQNYMTYDTCFKIAKNTTDNPLLKSSRAAKVIAKYQSLH
;
A
#
# COMPACT_ATOMS: atom_id res chain seq x y z
N THR A 1 13.19 9.34 10.66
CA THR A 1 12.56 8.01 10.72
C THR A 1 11.63 7.99 11.90
N ILE A 2 10.35 7.76 11.66
CA ILE A 2 9.39 7.55 12.75
C ILE A 2 9.47 6.08 13.13
N ASP A 3 10.02 5.81 14.31
CA ASP A 3 10.19 4.46 14.85
C ASP A 3 8.85 3.97 15.45
N ASN A 4 8.74 2.67 15.74
CA ASN A 4 7.53 2.04 16.32
C ASN A 4 7.11 2.62 17.69
N ARG A 5 7.97 3.39 18.34
CA ARG A 5 7.69 4.08 19.60
C ARG A 5 7.02 5.45 19.41
N MET A 6 7.02 5.98 18.18
CA MET A 6 6.41 7.27 17.88
C MET A 6 4.88 7.15 17.75
N THR A 7 4.20 8.11 18.32
CA THR A 7 2.74 8.19 18.36
C THR A 7 2.15 8.84 17.11
N SER A 8 0.82 8.89 17.02
CA SER A 8 0.14 9.67 15.98
C SER A 8 0.39 11.17 16.13
N ALA A 9 0.55 11.67 17.37
CA ALA A 9 0.90 13.07 17.63
C ALA A 9 2.27 13.44 17.07
N ASP A 10 3.27 12.55 17.21
CA ASP A 10 4.60 12.79 16.63
C ASP A 10 4.54 12.86 15.10
N LEU A 11 3.66 12.08 14.45
CA LEU A 11 3.42 12.15 13.02
C LEU A 11 2.82 13.50 12.60
N ARG A 12 1.79 13.97 13.31
CA ARG A 12 1.19 15.30 13.10
C ARG A 12 2.26 16.39 13.21
N ASP A 13 3.03 16.38 14.29
CA ASP A 13 4.05 17.39 14.56
C ASP A 13 5.15 17.37 13.50
N ALA A 14 5.54 16.19 13.01
CA ALA A 14 6.49 16.05 11.91
C ALA A 14 5.95 16.62 10.58
N ILE A 15 4.68 16.39 10.28
CA ILE A 15 4.02 16.94 9.09
C ILE A 15 3.95 18.47 9.21
N ASN A 16 3.47 19.01 10.34
CA ASN A 16 3.34 20.43 10.56
C ASN A 16 4.69 21.15 10.56
N ALA A 17 5.73 20.52 11.13
CA ALA A 17 7.10 21.03 11.09
C ALA A 17 7.77 20.95 9.69
N GLY A 18 7.14 20.29 8.72
CA GLY A 18 7.68 20.15 7.36
C GLY A 18 8.89 19.22 7.26
N VAL A 19 8.91 18.16 8.04
CA VAL A 19 9.95 17.12 7.93
C VAL A 19 9.92 16.52 6.53
N ARG A 20 11.09 16.48 5.87
CA ARG A 20 11.19 16.12 4.45
C ARG A 20 10.87 14.65 4.14
N ILE A 21 11.25 13.74 5.03
CA ILE A 21 11.06 12.30 4.85
C ILE A 21 10.43 11.75 6.11
N ILE A 22 9.22 11.21 5.96
CA ILE A 22 8.44 10.60 7.03
C ILE A 22 8.15 9.15 6.64
N VAL A 23 8.51 8.21 7.50
CA VAL A 23 8.15 6.79 7.36
C VAL A 23 7.14 6.45 8.44
N THR A 24 5.97 6.01 8.04
CA THR A 24 4.86 5.77 8.96
C THR A 24 3.92 4.68 8.46
N THR A 25 2.96 4.29 9.27
CA THR A 25 1.87 3.40 8.87
C THR A 25 0.61 4.20 8.58
N LEU A 26 -0.19 3.72 7.62
CA LEU A 26 -1.41 4.37 7.19
C LEU A 26 -2.44 4.52 8.32
N GLN A 27 -2.46 3.57 9.26
CA GLN A 27 -3.40 3.52 10.39
C GLN A 27 -3.27 4.70 11.37
N LYS A 28 -2.21 5.49 11.30
CA LYS A 28 -2.04 6.68 12.16
C LYS A 28 -2.83 7.90 11.66
N PHE A 29 -3.17 7.95 10.37
CA PHE A 29 -3.87 9.11 9.79
C PHE A 29 -5.29 9.35 10.32
N PRO A 30 -6.14 8.33 10.56
CA PRO A 30 -7.47 8.56 11.11
C PRO A 30 -7.49 9.31 12.45
N VAL A 31 -6.39 9.29 13.19
CA VAL A 31 -6.29 9.97 14.50
C VAL A 31 -5.97 11.45 14.35
N ILE A 32 -5.20 11.83 13.32
CA ILE A 32 -4.59 13.16 13.21
C ILE A 32 -5.10 14.01 12.05
N TYR A 33 -5.93 13.46 11.16
CA TYR A 33 -6.27 14.12 9.89
C TYR A 33 -6.90 15.51 10.05
N GLN A 34 -7.60 15.78 11.15
CA GLN A 34 -8.17 17.10 11.47
C GLN A 34 -7.18 18.05 12.15
N GLU A 35 -6.08 17.54 12.68
CA GLU A 35 -5.08 18.28 13.43
C GLU A 35 -3.85 18.66 12.60
N VAL A 36 -3.79 18.18 11.34
CA VAL A 36 -2.74 18.59 10.41
C VAL A 36 -3.10 19.97 9.87
N ASP A 37 -2.23 20.94 10.11
CA ASP A 37 -2.40 22.29 9.57
C ASP A 37 -2.47 22.23 8.05
N LYS A 38 -3.39 23.01 7.46
CA LYS A 38 -3.52 23.09 6.00
C LYS A 38 -2.18 23.42 5.38
N VAL A 39 -1.66 22.46 4.62
CA VAL A 39 -0.29 22.47 4.07
C VAL A 39 -0.25 23.24 2.74
N LYS A 40 -0.77 24.48 2.75
CA LYS A 40 -0.76 25.37 1.58
C LYS A 40 0.63 25.43 0.93
N GLY A 41 0.69 25.17 -0.37
CA GLY A 41 1.91 25.28 -1.17
C GLY A 41 2.95 24.18 -0.95
N ARG A 42 2.64 23.13 -0.19
CA ARG A 42 3.51 21.95 -0.03
C ARG A 42 3.08 20.84 -0.98
N CYS A 43 4.07 20.21 -1.61
CA CYS A 43 3.86 19.01 -2.43
C CYS A 43 4.33 17.77 -1.67
N PHE A 44 3.56 16.70 -1.77
CA PHE A 44 3.87 15.43 -1.12
C PHE A 44 4.01 14.32 -2.16
N GLY A 45 5.12 13.58 -2.07
CA GLY A 45 5.29 12.29 -2.74
C GLY A 45 4.99 11.18 -1.74
N ILE A 46 3.97 10.39 -2.00
CA ILE A 46 3.51 9.31 -1.13
C ILE A 46 3.93 7.98 -1.77
N ILE A 47 4.87 7.30 -1.13
CA ILE A 47 5.34 5.98 -1.54
C ILE A 47 4.60 4.94 -0.69
N VAL A 48 3.85 4.08 -1.36
CA VAL A 48 3.06 3.03 -0.72
C VAL A 48 3.66 1.68 -1.07
N ASP A 49 4.13 0.98 -0.06
CA ASP A 49 4.59 -0.39 -0.18
C ASP A 49 3.43 -1.37 0.07
N GLU A 50 3.48 -2.53 -0.58
CA GLU A 50 2.42 -3.56 -0.52
C GLU A 50 1.01 -2.98 -0.80
N ALA A 51 0.90 -2.18 -1.86
CA ALA A 51 -0.29 -1.41 -2.19
C ALA A 51 -1.57 -2.26 -2.39
N HIS A 52 -1.43 -3.56 -2.62
CA HIS A 52 -2.56 -4.49 -2.74
C HIS A 52 -3.35 -4.70 -1.43
N SER A 53 -2.78 -4.35 -0.27
CA SER A 53 -3.37 -4.63 1.03
C SER A 53 -3.99 -3.44 1.75
N SER A 54 -3.63 -2.20 1.38
CA SER A 54 -3.77 -1.07 2.30
C SER A 54 -4.55 0.14 1.80
N GLN A 55 -5.00 0.19 0.53
CA GLN A 55 -5.40 1.47 -0.06
C GLN A 55 -6.90 1.71 -0.24
N THR A 56 -7.75 0.75 0.06
CA THR A 56 -9.22 0.85 -0.15
C THR A 56 -10.01 1.21 1.11
N GLY A 57 -9.34 1.62 2.17
CA GLY A 57 -9.99 1.84 3.46
C GLY A 57 -10.08 3.30 3.88
N GLU A 58 -10.82 3.53 4.96
CA GLU A 58 -11.00 4.82 5.62
C GLU A 58 -9.67 5.55 5.91
N SER A 59 -8.61 4.79 6.21
CA SER A 59 -7.28 5.35 6.47
C SER A 59 -6.65 6.04 5.26
N ALA A 60 -6.90 5.54 4.04
CA ALA A 60 -6.42 6.18 2.82
C ALA A 60 -7.18 7.48 2.52
N ILE A 61 -8.48 7.50 2.80
CA ILE A 61 -9.30 8.70 2.72
C ILE A 61 -8.78 9.77 3.67
N LYS A 62 -8.55 9.40 4.94
CA LYS A 62 -8.04 10.32 5.96
C LYS A 62 -6.64 10.85 5.64
N LEU A 63 -5.77 10.04 5.02
CA LEU A 63 -4.49 10.51 4.51
C LEU A 63 -4.67 11.59 3.43
N LYS A 64 -5.56 11.35 2.46
CA LYS A 64 -5.85 12.34 1.42
C LYS A 64 -6.45 13.61 2.02
N THR A 65 -7.41 13.50 2.92
CA THR A 65 -8.01 14.65 3.61
C THR A 65 -6.97 15.48 4.36
N ALA A 66 -5.97 14.81 4.99
CA ALA A 66 -4.92 15.49 5.74
C ALA A 66 -3.93 16.25 4.84
N LEU A 67 -3.61 15.72 3.66
CA LEU A 67 -2.49 16.20 2.84
C LEU A 67 -2.90 16.85 1.53
N ALA A 68 -4.12 16.63 1.04
CA ALA A 68 -4.57 17.18 -0.22
C ALA A 68 -4.88 18.68 -0.11
N ASP A 69 -4.42 19.42 -1.09
CA ASP A 69 -4.87 20.79 -1.32
C ASP A 69 -6.13 20.74 -2.19
N THR A 70 -7.27 20.90 -1.53
CA THR A 70 -8.59 20.82 -2.17
C THR A 70 -9.24 22.18 -2.36
N GLU A 71 -8.56 23.26 -2.00
CA GLU A 71 -9.17 24.60 -1.99
C GLU A 71 -9.73 24.99 -3.35
N ASP A 72 -8.98 24.81 -4.44
CA ASP A 72 -9.43 25.17 -5.78
C ASP A 72 -10.68 24.39 -6.18
N ALA A 73 -10.71 23.07 -5.90
CA ALA A 73 -11.83 22.22 -6.26
C ALA A 73 -13.09 22.50 -5.42
N LEU A 74 -12.90 22.81 -4.15
CA LEU A 74 -14.00 23.18 -3.26
C LEU A 74 -14.55 24.57 -3.59
N LYS A 75 -13.72 25.50 -4.03
CA LYS A 75 -14.15 26.82 -4.54
C LYS A 75 -15.01 26.67 -5.78
N GLU A 76 -14.55 25.90 -6.76
CA GLU A 76 -15.30 25.63 -7.98
C GLU A 76 -16.66 24.98 -7.66
N TYR A 77 -16.69 24.02 -6.73
CA TYR A 77 -17.94 23.39 -6.28
C TYR A 77 -18.87 24.40 -5.59
N ALA A 78 -18.33 25.24 -4.70
CA ALA A 78 -19.11 26.28 -4.02
C ALA A 78 -19.73 27.27 -5.00
N GLU A 79 -18.98 27.70 -6.01
CA GLU A 79 -19.47 28.60 -7.07
C GLU A 79 -20.60 27.96 -7.87
N ILE A 80 -20.49 26.66 -8.23
CA ILE A 80 -21.52 25.93 -8.96
C ILE A 80 -22.80 25.82 -8.12
N GLU A 81 -22.68 25.53 -6.83
CA GLU A 81 -23.80 25.40 -5.90
C GLU A 81 -24.37 26.75 -5.43
N GLY A 82 -23.70 27.87 -5.73
CA GLY A 82 -24.07 29.18 -5.25
C GLY A 82 -23.94 29.37 -3.72
N LYS A 83 -23.07 28.59 -3.10
CA LYS A 83 -22.76 28.60 -1.67
C LYS A 83 -21.43 29.33 -1.40
N LYS A 84 -21.24 29.77 -0.16
CA LYS A 84 -19.93 30.24 0.29
C LYS A 84 -19.06 29.06 0.70
N GLU A 85 -17.73 29.21 0.64
CA GLU A 85 -16.78 28.16 1.01
C GLU A 85 -16.97 27.65 2.46
N ASP A 86 -17.35 28.53 3.38
CA ASP A 86 -17.64 28.23 4.79
C ASP A 86 -18.98 27.50 5.03
N GLU A 87 -19.83 27.44 4.00
CA GLU A 87 -21.12 26.73 4.04
C GLU A 87 -21.02 25.29 3.44
N ILE A 88 -19.85 24.86 2.99
CA ILE A 88 -19.63 23.53 2.40
C ILE A 88 -19.53 22.51 3.54
N ASP A 89 -20.45 21.54 3.53
CA ASP A 89 -20.40 20.40 4.47
C ASP A 89 -19.36 19.37 3.98
N GLU A 90 -18.33 19.14 4.79
CA GLU A 90 -17.31 18.09 4.52
C GLU A 90 -17.91 16.67 4.46
N ASN A 91 -19.13 16.48 4.98
CA ASN A 91 -19.85 15.21 4.91
C ASN A 91 -20.71 15.07 3.63
N ASP A 92 -20.81 16.12 2.82
CA ASP A 92 -21.49 16.05 1.55
C ASP A 92 -20.86 14.94 0.66
N PRO A 93 -21.65 14.02 0.09
CA PRO A 93 -21.13 12.95 -0.74
C PRO A 93 -20.28 13.44 -1.92
N ILE A 94 -20.61 14.58 -2.52
CA ILE A 94 -19.86 15.15 -3.64
C ILE A 94 -18.53 15.72 -3.16
N VAL A 95 -18.51 16.41 -2.02
CA VAL A 95 -17.29 16.93 -1.40
C VAL A 95 -16.34 15.76 -1.04
N ARG A 96 -16.88 14.68 -0.50
CA ARG A 96 -16.11 13.46 -0.22
C ARG A 96 -15.56 12.82 -1.49
N GLU A 97 -16.32 12.83 -2.57
CA GLU A 97 -15.88 12.32 -3.86
C GLU A 97 -14.73 13.17 -4.43
N ILE A 98 -14.81 14.49 -4.34
CA ILE A 98 -13.75 15.43 -4.74
C ILE A 98 -12.46 15.15 -3.94
N ILE A 99 -12.58 14.96 -2.64
CA ILE A 99 -11.41 14.64 -1.78
C ILE A 99 -10.83 13.27 -2.14
N ASN A 100 -11.66 12.28 -2.43
CA ASN A 100 -11.21 10.90 -2.63
C ASN A 100 -10.65 10.64 -4.03
N HIS A 101 -11.28 11.16 -5.06
CA HIS A 101 -10.98 10.86 -6.46
C HIS A 101 -10.53 12.09 -7.26
N GLY A 102 -10.57 13.28 -6.65
CA GLY A 102 -10.08 14.50 -7.28
C GLY A 102 -8.59 14.43 -7.62
N LYS A 103 -8.20 15.11 -8.69
CA LYS A 103 -6.77 15.29 -9.03
C LYS A 103 -6.16 16.36 -8.15
N HIS A 104 -5.49 15.95 -7.10
CA HIS A 104 -4.80 16.87 -6.21
C HIS A 104 -3.45 17.27 -6.80
N LYS A 105 -3.26 18.54 -7.11
CA LYS A 105 -2.04 19.06 -7.73
C LYS A 105 -0.80 18.90 -6.82
N ASN A 106 -1.02 18.81 -5.52
CA ASN A 106 0.05 18.73 -4.52
C ASN A 106 0.37 17.30 -4.05
N LEU A 107 -0.36 16.27 -4.51
CA LEU A 107 -0.13 14.89 -4.14
C LEU A 107 0.31 14.04 -5.34
N SER A 108 1.39 13.30 -5.16
CA SER A 108 1.85 12.27 -6.11
C SER A 108 1.95 10.93 -5.38
N PHE A 109 1.27 9.92 -5.91
CA PHE A 109 1.27 8.56 -5.34
C PHE A 109 2.13 7.63 -6.18
N PHE A 110 2.97 6.86 -5.50
CA PHE A 110 3.80 5.82 -6.09
C PHE A 110 3.51 4.51 -5.34
N ALA A 111 2.77 3.61 -5.97
CA ALA A 111 2.34 2.35 -5.39
C ALA A 111 3.21 1.21 -5.88
N PHE A 112 3.81 0.46 -4.95
CA PHE A 112 4.61 -0.71 -5.24
C PHE A 112 3.90 -1.96 -4.71
N THR A 113 3.85 -3.01 -5.52
CA THR A 113 3.27 -4.30 -5.14
C THR A 113 3.75 -5.41 -6.06
N ALA A 114 3.97 -6.59 -5.49
CA ALA A 114 4.27 -7.79 -6.27
C ALA A 114 3.02 -8.39 -6.93
N THR A 115 1.83 -8.12 -6.38
CA THR A 115 0.56 -8.74 -6.79
C THR A 115 -0.54 -7.69 -6.93
N PRO A 116 -0.54 -6.89 -8.02
CA PRO A 116 -1.57 -5.86 -8.20
C PRO A 116 -2.94 -6.52 -8.40
N LYS A 117 -3.89 -6.12 -7.56
CA LYS A 117 -5.31 -6.48 -7.71
C LYS A 117 -6.00 -5.51 -8.67
N PRO A 118 -7.16 -5.86 -9.26
CA PRO A 118 -7.91 -4.96 -10.12
C PRO A 118 -8.18 -3.59 -9.48
N GLU A 119 -8.57 -3.58 -8.20
CA GLU A 119 -8.85 -2.36 -7.43
C GLU A 119 -7.58 -1.50 -7.23
N THR A 120 -6.42 -2.14 -7.08
CA THR A 120 -5.13 -1.44 -6.99
C THR A 120 -4.77 -0.77 -8.32
N LEU A 121 -5.04 -1.45 -9.44
CA LEU A 121 -4.81 -0.91 -10.77
C LEU A 121 -5.78 0.23 -11.09
N GLU A 122 -7.04 0.14 -10.66
CA GLU A 122 -8.02 1.20 -10.81
C GLU A 122 -7.59 2.49 -10.08
N LEU A 123 -7.01 2.36 -8.89
CA LEU A 123 -6.56 3.51 -8.09
C LEU A 123 -5.23 4.12 -8.56
N PHE A 124 -4.28 3.31 -9.00
CA PHE A 124 -2.90 3.73 -9.26
C PHE A 124 -2.44 3.48 -10.69
N GLY A 125 -3.17 2.70 -11.46
CA GLY A 125 -2.81 2.33 -12.82
C GLY A 125 -3.13 3.44 -13.83
N THR A 126 -2.65 3.22 -15.04
CA THR A 126 -2.95 4.06 -16.19
C THR A 126 -4.08 3.43 -17.00
N GLN A 127 -5.10 4.19 -17.33
CA GLN A 127 -6.20 3.72 -18.16
C GLN A 127 -5.68 3.27 -19.53
N SER A 128 -6.09 2.09 -19.95
CA SER A 128 -5.72 1.54 -21.26
C SER A 128 -6.46 2.28 -22.37
N THR A 129 -5.77 2.57 -23.46
CA THR A 129 -6.33 3.31 -24.62
C THR A 129 -7.42 2.54 -25.37
N ASP A 130 -7.45 1.22 -25.22
CA ASP A 130 -8.41 0.29 -25.85
C ASP A 130 -9.66 0.03 -25.01
N GLY A 131 -9.77 0.68 -23.83
CA GLY A 131 -10.89 0.49 -22.91
C GLY A 131 -10.86 -0.83 -22.13
N SER A 132 -9.75 -1.59 -22.19
CA SER A 132 -9.64 -2.88 -21.49
C SER A 132 -9.43 -2.78 -19.97
N GLY A 133 -9.49 -1.57 -19.41
CA GLY A 133 -9.32 -1.30 -17.98
C GLY A 133 -8.03 -0.54 -17.66
N TYR A 134 -7.40 -0.90 -16.57
CA TYR A 134 -6.20 -0.22 -16.07
C TYR A 134 -4.97 -1.14 -16.12
N LYS A 135 -3.82 -0.58 -16.46
CA LYS A 135 -2.53 -1.25 -16.49
C LYS A 135 -1.53 -0.58 -15.55
N PRO A 136 -0.56 -1.31 -15.00
CA PRO A 136 0.47 -0.71 -14.18
C PRO A 136 1.33 0.26 -15.01
N PHE A 137 1.83 1.30 -14.35
CA PHE A 137 2.75 2.27 -14.98
C PHE A 137 4.04 1.59 -15.45
N HIS A 138 4.58 0.68 -14.62
CA HIS A 138 5.80 -0.08 -14.93
C HIS A 138 5.68 -1.49 -14.35
N ILE A 139 6.24 -2.47 -15.03
CA ILE A 139 6.33 -3.86 -14.56
C ILE A 139 7.80 -4.27 -14.55
N TYR A 140 8.28 -4.66 -13.35
CA TYR A 140 9.50 -5.43 -13.19
C TYR A 140 9.08 -6.87 -12.86
N SER A 141 9.08 -7.72 -13.88
CA SER A 141 8.50 -9.06 -13.78
C SER A 141 9.41 -10.01 -12.99
N MET A 142 8.81 -11.04 -12.37
CA MET A 142 9.57 -12.14 -11.75
C MET A 142 10.54 -12.80 -12.74
N ARG A 143 10.13 -12.98 -14.00
CA ARG A 143 10.99 -13.52 -15.05
C ARG A 143 12.23 -12.65 -15.25
N GLN A 144 12.06 -11.34 -15.35
CA GLN A 144 13.17 -10.41 -15.51
C GLN A 144 14.10 -10.45 -14.28
N ALA A 145 13.55 -10.50 -13.07
CA ALA A 145 14.33 -10.58 -11.85
C ALA A 145 15.15 -11.89 -11.74
N ILE A 146 14.63 -13.00 -12.29
CA ILE A 146 15.36 -14.26 -12.40
C ILE A 146 16.48 -14.14 -13.44
N GLU A 147 16.19 -13.62 -14.62
CA GLU A 147 17.16 -13.44 -15.71
C GLU A 147 18.31 -12.51 -15.30
N GLU A 148 18.02 -11.49 -14.50
CA GLU A 148 19.00 -10.55 -13.94
C GLU A 148 19.71 -11.06 -12.66
N GLY A 149 19.31 -12.21 -12.12
CA GLY A 149 19.94 -12.85 -10.96
C GLY A 149 19.59 -12.24 -9.60
N PHE A 150 18.55 -11.39 -9.51
CA PHE A 150 18.09 -10.82 -8.23
C PHE A 150 17.29 -11.81 -7.38
N ILE A 151 16.61 -12.76 -8.01
CA ILE A 151 15.88 -13.84 -7.34
C ILE A 151 16.21 -15.19 -7.95
N LEU A 152 16.08 -16.24 -7.17
CA LEU A 152 16.24 -17.61 -7.67
C LEU A 152 15.02 -18.04 -8.48
N ASP A 153 15.23 -18.81 -9.53
CA ASP A 153 14.15 -19.45 -10.26
C ASP A 153 13.44 -20.47 -9.36
N VAL A 154 12.23 -20.12 -8.93
CA VAL A 154 11.42 -20.93 -8.02
C VAL A 154 11.13 -22.30 -8.61
N LEU A 155 10.92 -22.39 -9.95
CA LEU A 155 10.61 -23.66 -10.61
C LEU A 155 11.82 -24.60 -10.67
N GLN A 156 13.02 -24.06 -10.76
CA GLN A 156 14.26 -24.87 -10.76
C GLN A 156 14.74 -25.21 -9.34
N ASN A 157 14.41 -24.35 -8.37
CA ASN A 157 14.85 -24.50 -6.96
C ASN A 157 13.73 -25.01 -6.04
N TYR A 158 12.63 -25.49 -6.63
CA TYR A 158 11.51 -26.04 -5.90
C TYR A 158 11.74 -27.52 -5.55
N MET A 159 11.47 -27.86 -4.31
CA MET A 159 11.50 -29.25 -3.83
C MET A 159 10.21 -29.54 -3.05
N THR A 160 9.52 -30.65 -3.42
CA THR A 160 8.31 -31.05 -2.68
C THR A 160 8.70 -31.58 -1.31
N TYR A 161 7.79 -31.45 -0.32
CA TYR A 161 7.96 -32.05 1.00
C TYR A 161 8.16 -33.56 0.94
N ASP A 162 7.50 -34.24 0.01
CA ASP A 162 7.68 -35.70 -0.23
C ASP A 162 9.10 -36.04 -0.66
N THR A 163 9.67 -35.24 -1.57
CA THR A 163 11.05 -35.40 -2.03
C THR A 163 12.04 -35.13 -0.88
N CYS A 164 11.84 -34.04 -0.14
CA CYS A 164 12.63 -33.74 1.06
C CYS A 164 12.58 -34.89 2.10
N PHE A 165 11.39 -35.45 2.33
CA PHE A 165 11.20 -36.56 3.25
C PHE A 165 11.88 -37.83 2.79
N LYS A 166 11.79 -38.17 1.50
CA LYS A 166 12.48 -39.32 0.91
C LYS A 166 14.00 -39.21 1.02
N ILE A 167 14.55 -38.02 0.74
CA ILE A 167 15.98 -37.72 0.89
C ILE A 167 16.38 -37.88 2.37
N ALA A 168 15.64 -37.27 3.28
CA ALA A 168 15.93 -37.33 4.71
C ALA A 168 15.85 -38.77 5.27
N LYS A 169 14.89 -39.59 4.78
CA LYS A 169 14.74 -40.99 5.16
C LYS A 169 15.90 -41.88 4.67
N ASN A 170 16.45 -41.58 3.51
CA ASN A 170 17.53 -42.34 2.91
C ASN A 170 18.93 -41.90 3.42
N THR A 171 19.03 -40.78 4.13
CA THR A 171 20.26 -40.30 4.75
C THR A 171 20.37 -40.89 6.15
N THR A 172 20.97 -42.05 6.29
CA THR A 172 21.05 -42.85 7.51
C THR A 172 21.81 -42.19 8.68
N ASP A 173 22.56 -41.10 8.44
CA ASP A 173 23.44 -40.47 9.43
C ASP A 173 23.09 -38.99 9.76
N ASN A 174 21.86 -38.53 9.52
CA ASN A 174 21.50 -37.19 9.94
C ASN A 174 20.90 -37.17 11.35
N PRO A 175 21.68 -36.75 12.39
CA PRO A 175 21.23 -36.78 13.79
C PRO A 175 20.06 -35.83 14.09
N LEU A 176 19.74 -34.93 13.18
CA LEU A 176 18.63 -33.95 13.31
C LEU A 176 17.28 -34.52 12.88
N LEU A 177 17.24 -35.66 12.18
CA LEU A 177 16.02 -36.26 11.63
C LEU A 177 15.80 -37.67 12.19
N LYS A 178 15.43 -37.79 13.48
CA LYS A 178 14.79 -39.01 13.95
C LYS A 178 13.47 -39.14 13.20
N SER A 179 13.34 -40.21 12.41
CA SER A 179 12.26 -40.45 11.43
C SER A 179 10.83 -40.25 11.96
N SER A 180 10.58 -40.51 13.24
CA SER A 180 9.28 -40.31 13.89
C SER A 180 8.91 -38.84 14.12
N ARG A 181 9.92 -37.95 14.30
CA ARG A 181 9.69 -36.52 14.55
C ARG A 181 9.49 -35.76 13.23
N ALA A 182 10.26 -36.09 12.20
CA ALA A 182 10.10 -35.52 10.88
C ALA A 182 8.73 -35.87 10.26
N ALA A 183 8.29 -37.14 10.39
CA ALA A 183 6.98 -37.56 9.92
C ALA A 183 5.83 -36.81 10.63
N LYS A 184 5.92 -36.58 11.95
CA LYS A 184 4.92 -35.80 12.71
C LYS A 184 4.88 -34.34 12.29
N VAL A 185 6.03 -33.70 12.03
CA VAL A 185 6.11 -32.31 11.59
C VAL A 185 5.54 -32.16 10.21
N ILE A 186 5.87 -33.04 9.26
CA ILE A 186 5.37 -33.01 7.88
C ILE A 186 3.86 -33.29 7.85
N ALA A 187 3.37 -34.28 8.60
CA ALA A 187 1.94 -34.55 8.71
C ALA A 187 1.17 -33.36 9.28
N LYS A 188 1.74 -32.64 10.24
CA LYS A 188 1.14 -31.40 10.79
C LYS A 188 1.08 -30.28 9.74
N TYR A 189 2.11 -30.12 8.92
CA TYR A 189 2.09 -29.11 7.84
C TYR A 189 1.14 -29.49 6.70
N GLN A 190 1.02 -30.76 6.35
CA GLN A 190 0.05 -31.25 5.34
C GLN A 190 -1.40 -31.14 5.77
N SER A 191 -1.69 -31.12 7.08
CA SER A 191 -3.06 -30.95 7.60
C SER A 191 -3.49 -29.49 7.75
N LEU A 192 -2.59 -28.52 7.49
CA LEU A 192 -2.83 -27.08 7.57
C LEU A 192 -3.05 -26.41 6.21
N HIS A 193 -2.95 -27.16 5.13
CA HIS A 193 -3.21 -26.78 3.74
C HIS A 193 -4.10 -27.82 3.06
#